data_986ff29b1380646bbd99fc8efda99a57
#
_entry.id   986ff29b1380646bbd99fc8efda99a57
#
_cell.length_a   1.000
_cell.length_b   1.000
_cell.length_c   1.000
_cell.angle_alpha   90.00
_cell.angle_beta   90.00
_cell.angle_gamma   90.00
#
_symmetry.space_group_name_H-M   'P 1'
#
loop_
_entity.id
_entity.type
_entity.pdbx_description
1 polymer ?
#
loop_
_entity_poly.entity_id
_entity_poly.type
_entity_poly.pdbx_seq_one_letter_code
_entity_poly.pdbx_strand_id
1 'polypeptide(L)'
;MHQNAIARVSHEGLAFDKNNNLHYIDELNGGAIYRYNSATPNNGSTYFSGGTNSVLRVGNGNTANATGAFSWVAFTDATGAALPGAVTITDPNGIRSVDGRATTDLAALRGTDYQRPEDLEIQTLANGDQVLYVATTTTNEVYSINLATNQIQTFVSRSTIDAATGLPVGNALTGPDNLAIDADGNIYVVEDQPGGVADIWFATDANRDGVAESLSRWATMSTAGAEPTGLFFDLGNPNVAYVNVQHPTSGVDRLIQITAVPEPGTTGMMLAGLLGVAGLVRRRTK
;
A
#
# COMPACT_ATOMS: atom_id res chain seq x y z
N MET A 1 14.24 -1.08 -22.96
CA MET A 1 13.33 -0.48 -23.98
C MET A 1 12.42 0.46 -23.25
N HIS A 2 12.26 1.69 -23.70
CA HIS A 2 11.35 2.64 -23.09
C HIS A 2 9.91 2.27 -23.40
N GLN A 3 9.06 2.13 -22.38
CA GLN A 3 7.64 1.79 -22.57
C GLN A 3 6.81 3.08 -22.48
N ASN A 4 6.16 3.43 -23.58
CA ASN A 4 5.28 4.59 -23.69
C ASN A 4 3.78 4.22 -23.63
N ALA A 5 3.48 2.96 -23.35
CA ALA A 5 2.11 2.45 -23.29
C ALA A 5 1.36 2.91 -22.03
N ILE A 6 2.07 3.06 -20.90
CA ILE A 6 1.52 3.68 -19.69
C ILE A 6 1.73 5.18 -19.71
N ALA A 7 0.86 5.92 -19.04
CA ALA A 7 0.96 7.37 -18.97
C ALA A 7 2.20 7.79 -18.19
N ARG A 8 2.78 8.93 -18.56
CA ARG A 8 3.91 9.53 -17.86
C ARG A 8 3.42 10.26 -16.62
N VAL A 9 3.86 9.81 -15.47
CA VAL A 9 3.64 10.39 -14.13
C VAL A 9 4.89 10.17 -13.28
N SER A 10 4.92 10.62 -12.03
CA SER A 10 5.90 10.18 -11.03
C SER A 10 5.44 8.82 -10.50
N HIS A 11 5.90 7.75 -11.14
CA HIS A 11 5.55 6.40 -10.71
C HIS A 11 6.29 6.02 -9.43
N GLU A 12 5.55 5.43 -8.50
CA GLU A 12 6.10 4.77 -7.33
C GLU A 12 5.42 3.43 -7.14
N GLY A 13 4.30 3.34 -6.39
CA GLY A 13 3.56 2.11 -6.20
C GLY A 13 2.98 1.53 -7.50
N LEU A 14 3.12 0.22 -7.68
CA LEU A 14 2.64 -0.54 -8.83
C LEU A 14 2.01 -1.85 -8.36
N ALA A 15 0.76 -2.15 -8.74
CA ALA A 15 0.11 -3.39 -8.40
C ALA A 15 -0.69 -3.98 -9.56
N PHE A 16 -0.71 -5.31 -9.69
CA PHE A 16 -1.50 -6.02 -10.70
C PHE A 16 -2.74 -6.63 -10.07
N ASP A 17 -3.91 -6.41 -10.67
CA ASP A 17 -5.12 -7.11 -10.28
C ASP A 17 -5.22 -8.50 -10.91
N LYS A 18 -6.24 -9.29 -10.52
CA LYS A 18 -6.48 -10.66 -11.02
C LYS A 18 -6.72 -10.75 -12.53
N ASN A 19 -7.03 -9.63 -13.18
CA ASN A 19 -7.22 -9.53 -14.61
C ASN A 19 -5.95 -9.05 -15.33
N ASN A 20 -4.84 -8.94 -14.59
CA ASN A 20 -3.58 -8.37 -15.04
C ASN A 20 -3.70 -6.92 -15.52
N ASN A 21 -4.61 -6.13 -14.96
CA ASN A 21 -4.55 -4.68 -15.11
C ASN A 21 -3.49 -4.13 -14.17
N LEU A 22 -2.69 -3.20 -14.65
CA LEU A 22 -1.68 -2.51 -13.84
C LEU A 22 -2.31 -1.26 -13.22
N HIS A 23 -2.32 -1.21 -11.90
CA HIS A 23 -2.64 0.00 -11.14
C HIS A 23 -1.36 0.74 -10.80
N TYR A 24 -1.37 2.06 -10.88
CA TYR A 24 -0.23 2.92 -10.61
C TYR A 24 -0.68 4.30 -10.13
N ILE A 25 0.23 5.04 -9.54
CA ILE A 25 -0.05 6.36 -8.95
C ILE A 25 0.86 7.43 -9.58
N ASP A 26 0.52 8.68 -9.31
CA ASP A 26 1.38 9.84 -9.49
C ASP A 26 1.77 10.41 -8.12
N GLU A 27 3.01 10.16 -7.70
CA GLU A 27 3.58 10.63 -6.44
C GLU A 27 3.75 12.15 -6.45
N LEU A 28 2.66 12.86 -6.22
CA LEU A 28 2.63 14.31 -6.14
C LEU A 28 1.45 14.77 -5.26
N ASN A 29 1.58 15.90 -4.57
CA ASN A 29 0.42 16.56 -3.99
C ASN A 29 -0.54 16.98 -5.10
N GLY A 30 -1.75 16.42 -5.11
CA GLY A 30 -2.68 16.50 -6.24
C GLY A 30 -2.46 15.40 -7.28
N GLY A 31 -1.70 14.39 -6.97
CA GLY A 31 -1.55 13.20 -7.83
C GLY A 31 -2.80 12.34 -7.87
N ALA A 32 -2.90 11.46 -8.84
CA ALA A 32 -4.07 10.63 -9.06
C ALA A 32 -3.73 9.13 -9.05
N ILE A 33 -4.78 8.30 -9.03
CA ILE A 33 -4.70 6.84 -9.09
C ILE A 33 -5.10 6.41 -10.49
N TYR A 34 -4.27 5.62 -11.13
CA TYR A 34 -4.41 5.22 -12.52
C TYR A 34 -4.57 3.72 -12.68
N ARG A 35 -5.09 3.32 -13.85
CA ARG A 35 -5.15 1.93 -14.28
C ARG A 35 -4.80 1.83 -15.76
N TYR A 36 -3.93 0.87 -16.07
CA TYR A 36 -3.64 0.45 -17.44
C TYR A 36 -4.23 -0.94 -17.70
N ASN A 37 -5.12 -1.02 -18.69
CA ASN A 37 -5.68 -2.26 -19.18
C ASN A 37 -4.98 -2.65 -20.48
N SER A 38 -4.08 -3.63 -20.41
CA SER A 38 -3.37 -4.12 -21.59
C SER A 38 -4.34 -4.73 -22.62
N ALA A 39 -4.08 -4.51 -23.89
CA ALA A 39 -4.78 -5.23 -24.99
C ALA A 39 -4.45 -6.73 -25.00
N THR A 40 -3.35 -7.14 -24.37
CA THR A 40 -2.87 -8.52 -24.28
C THR A 40 -2.44 -8.88 -22.85
N PRO A 41 -3.38 -8.87 -21.85
CA PRO A 41 -3.04 -8.91 -20.42
C PRO A 41 -2.32 -10.20 -20.00
N ASN A 42 -2.47 -11.29 -20.76
CA ASN A 42 -1.86 -12.59 -20.44
C ASN A 42 -0.58 -12.87 -21.24
N ASN A 43 -0.04 -11.89 -21.94
CA ASN A 43 1.18 -12.05 -22.74
C ASN A 43 2.23 -11.01 -22.36
N GLY A 44 3.19 -11.40 -21.52
CA GLY A 44 4.24 -10.51 -21.05
C GLY A 44 5.09 -9.88 -22.16
N SER A 45 5.26 -10.57 -23.30
CA SER A 45 6.05 -10.04 -24.42
C SER A 45 5.36 -8.89 -25.15
N THR A 46 4.03 -8.83 -25.12
CA THR A 46 3.22 -7.80 -25.79
C THR A 46 2.39 -6.98 -24.83
N TYR A 47 2.55 -7.17 -23.52
CA TYR A 47 1.74 -6.52 -22.49
C TYR A 47 1.66 -5.01 -22.67
N PHE A 48 2.77 -4.35 -23.02
CA PHE A 48 2.88 -2.92 -23.26
C PHE A 48 2.79 -2.52 -24.74
N SER A 49 2.29 -3.38 -25.63
CA SER A 49 2.16 -3.05 -27.07
C SER A 49 0.93 -2.19 -27.38
N GLY A 50 -0.02 -2.11 -26.47
CA GLY A 50 -1.24 -1.31 -26.56
C GLY A 50 -2.12 -1.57 -25.36
N GLY A 51 -2.99 -0.62 -25.04
CA GLY A 51 -3.88 -0.71 -23.91
C GLY A 51 -4.48 0.62 -23.49
N THR A 52 -5.51 0.57 -22.68
CA THR A 52 -6.24 1.75 -22.24
C THR A 52 -5.73 2.23 -20.89
N ASN A 53 -5.30 3.50 -20.82
CA ASN A 53 -5.05 4.18 -19.57
C ASN A 53 -6.30 4.92 -19.10
N SER A 54 -6.58 4.81 -17.81
CA SER A 54 -7.72 5.44 -17.17
C SER A 54 -7.29 6.01 -15.81
N VAL A 55 -7.99 7.04 -15.35
CA VAL A 55 -7.83 7.65 -14.03
C VAL A 55 -9.06 7.37 -13.18
N LEU A 56 -8.87 7.16 -11.87
CA LEU A 56 -9.94 7.06 -10.90
C LEU A 56 -10.62 8.41 -10.69
N ARG A 57 -11.96 8.43 -10.76
CA ARG A 57 -12.76 9.64 -10.53
C ARG A 57 -13.91 9.35 -9.57
N VAL A 58 -13.94 10.03 -8.44
CA VAL A 58 -15.08 10.09 -7.53
C VAL A 58 -15.94 11.28 -7.90
N GLY A 59 -17.24 11.06 -8.11
CA GLY A 59 -18.16 12.13 -8.54
C GLY A 59 -17.73 12.80 -9.85
N ASN A 60 -17.43 14.09 -9.81
CA ASN A 60 -16.93 14.86 -10.96
C ASN A 60 -15.41 15.12 -10.91
N GLY A 61 -14.70 14.59 -9.90
CA GLY A 61 -13.26 14.77 -9.71
C GLY A 61 -12.84 16.13 -9.13
N ASN A 62 -13.77 17.00 -8.77
CA ASN A 62 -13.44 18.36 -8.30
C ASN A 62 -13.11 18.45 -6.80
N THR A 63 -13.36 17.39 -6.05
CA THR A 63 -13.09 17.34 -4.61
C THR A 63 -11.87 16.46 -4.38
N ALA A 64 -10.80 17.05 -3.87
CA ALA A 64 -9.60 16.29 -3.51
C ALA A 64 -9.88 15.34 -2.36
N ASN A 65 -9.19 14.21 -2.33
CA ASN A 65 -9.32 13.17 -1.31
C ASN A 65 -10.75 12.62 -1.16
N ALA A 66 -11.57 12.72 -2.23
CA ALA A 66 -12.95 12.27 -2.19
C ALA A 66 -13.04 10.76 -2.09
N THR A 67 -14.01 10.30 -1.29
CA THR A 67 -14.38 8.89 -1.13
C THR A 67 -15.79 8.63 -1.64
N GLY A 68 -16.18 7.36 -1.79
CA GLY A 68 -17.48 6.94 -2.29
C GLY A 68 -17.41 6.20 -3.62
N ALA A 69 -18.51 6.26 -4.39
CA ALA A 69 -18.56 5.61 -5.70
C ALA A 69 -17.63 6.29 -6.70
N PHE A 70 -16.84 5.51 -7.41
CA PHE A 70 -15.92 6.01 -8.41
C PHE A 70 -16.15 5.39 -9.80
N SER A 71 -15.56 6.00 -10.82
CA SER A 71 -15.47 5.47 -12.17
C SER A 71 -14.04 5.57 -12.69
N TRP A 72 -13.71 4.72 -13.66
CA TRP A 72 -12.47 4.84 -14.43
C TRP A 72 -12.73 5.68 -15.68
N VAL A 73 -12.03 6.80 -15.80
CA VAL A 73 -12.13 7.72 -16.96
C VAL A 73 -10.97 7.45 -17.90
N ALA A 74 -11.26 6.84 -19.04
CA ALA A 74 -10.24 6.55 -20.05
C ALA A 74 -9.72 7.83 -20.70
N PHE A 75 -8.42 7.90 -20.96
CA PHE A 75 -7.76 8.97 -21.69
C PHE A 75 -6.85 8.47 -22.83
N THR A 76 -6.73 7.13 -23.00
CA THR A 76 -6.23 6.50 -24.23
C THR A 76 -7.25 5.49 -24.72
N ASP A 77 -7.21 5.18 -26.01
CA ASP A 77 -7.95 4.04 -26.58
C ASP A 77 -7.25 2.70 -26.36
N ALA A 78 -7.83 1.60 -26.88
CA ALA A 78 -7.29 0.26 -26.70
C ALA A 78 -5.94 0.04 -27.42
N THR A 79 -5.55 0.90 -28.33
CA THR A 79 -4.23 0.85 -28.99
C THR A 79 -3.17 1.65 -28.22
N GLY A 80 -3.58 2.37 -27.17
CA GLY A 80 -2.73 3.29 -26.40
C GLY A 80 -2.66 4.69 -26.99
N ALA A 81 -3.41 4.98 -28.06
CA ALA A 81 -3.45 6.32 -28.65
C ALA A 81 -4.23 7.29 -27.75
N ALA A 82 -3.72 8.51 -27.63
CA ALA A 82 -4.36 9.58 -26.85
C ALA A 82 -5.77 9.88 -27.35
N LEU A 83 -6.75 9.90 -26.45
CA LEU A 83 -8.10 10.35 -26.76
C LEU A 83 -8.16 11.88 -26.97
N PRO A 84 -9.19 12.42 -27.63
CA PRO A 84 -9.35 13.84 -27.80
C PRO A 84 -9.31 14.58 -26.46
N GLY A 85 -8.45 15.59 -26.38
CA GLY A 85 -8.22 16.39 -25.17
C GLY A 85 -7.10 15.85 -24.28
N ALA A 86 -6.60 14.62 -24.46
CA ALA A 86 -5.45 14.16 -23.70
C ALA A 86 -4.16 14.88 -24.12
N VAL A 87 -3.35 15.24 -23.15
CA VAL A 87 -2.07 15.93 -23.34
C VAL A 87 -0.99 14.90 -23.66
N THR A 88 -0.17 15.17 -24.65
CA THR A 88 0.96 14.31 -25.01
C THR A 88 2.27 15.05 -24.86
N ILE A 89 3.30 14.31 -24.47
CA ILE A 89 4.67 14.79 -24.33
C ILE A 89 5.60 13.93 -25.18
N THR A 90 6.65 14.54 -25.71
CA THR A 90 7.72 13.85 -26.41
C THR A 90 9.00 14.01 -25.60
N ASP A 91 9.64 12.91 -25.27
CA ASP A 91 10.89 12.92 -24.53
C ASP A 91 12.09 13.35 -25.41
N PRO A 92 13.28 13.61 -24.84
CA PRO A 92 14.46 13.98 -25.61
C PRO A 92 14.91 12.95 -26.66
N ASN A 93 14.45 11.69 -26.54
CA ASN A 93 14.73 10.63 -27.51
C ASN A 93 13.69 10.52 -28.63
N GLY A 94 12.72 11.45 -28.67
CA GLY A 94 11.63 11.46 -29.65
C GLY A 94 10.50 10.49 -29.36
N ILE A 95 10.46 9.88 -28.17
CA ILE A 95 9.39 8.95 -27.80
C ILE A 95 8.19 9.74 -27.27
N ARG A 96 7.05 9.57 -27.92
CA ARG A 96 5.79 10.22 -27.56
C ARG A 96 5.01 9.35 -26.59
N SER A 97 4.52 9.94 -25.51
CA SER A 97 3.64 9.33 -24.53
C SER A 97 2.52 10.29 -24.11
N VAL A 98 1.49 9.78 -23.42
CA VAL A 98 0.50 10.65 -22.79
C VAL A 98 1.08 11.14 -21.47
N ASP A 99 0.98 12.46 -21.25
CA ASP A 99 1.24 13.07 -19.94
C ASP A 99 0.01 12.84 -19.05
N GLY A 100 0.11 11.91 -18.11
CA GLY A 100 -1.01 11.52 -17.25
C GLY A 100 -1.47 12.67 -16.38
N ARG A 101 -0.55 13.35 -15.71
CA ARG A 101 -0.83 14.48 -14.82
C ARG A 101 -1.53 15.61 -15.56
N ALA A 102 -0.90 16.16 -16.60
CA ALA A 102 -1.47 17.25 -17.37
C ALA A 102 -2.81 16.89 -18.02
N THR A 103 -3.03 15.63 -18.37
CA THR A 103 -4.30 15.13 -18.92
C THR A 103 -5.40 15.10 -17.86
N THR A 104 -5.11 14.59 -16.68
CA THR A 104 -6.12 14.36 -15.64
C THR A 104 -6.44 15.61 -14.82
N ASP A 105 -5.70 16.70 -15.00
CA ASP A 105 -6.04 18.04 -14.51
C ASP A 105 -7.12 18.73 -15.38
N LEU A 106 -7.33 18.26 -16.61
CA LEU A 106 -8.30 18.85 -17.51
C LEU A 106 -9.74 18.45 -17.16
N ALA A 107 -10.66 19.39 -17.17
CA ALA A 107 -12.05 19.19 -16.72
C ALA A 107 -12.76 17.99 -17.38
N ALA A 108 -12.51 17.72 -18.66
CA ALA A 108 -13.15 16.63 -19.41
C ALA A 108 -12.63 15.23 -18.97
N LEU A 109 -11.33 15.15 -18.64
CA LEU A 109 -10.62 13.91 -18.30
C LEU A 109 -10.19 13.86 -16.84
N ARG A 110 -10.71 14.76 -15.99
CA ARG A 110 -10.30 14.97 -14.62
C ARG A 110 -10.38 13.70 -13.79
N GLY A 111 -9.29 13.39 -13.10
CA GLY A 111 -9.22 12.42 -12.02
C GLY A 111 -9.61 13.03 -10.67
N THR A 112 -9.67 12.22 -9.64
CA THR A 112 -9.71 12.72 -8.26
C THR A 112 -8.29 12.86 -7.77
N ASP A 113 -7.97 14.05 -7.24
CA ASP A 113 -6.65 14.36 -6.69
C ASP A 113 -6.52 13.79 -5.29
N TYR A 114 -5.39 13.15 -5.01
CA TYR A 114 -4.97 12.70 -3.68
C TYR A 114 -3.66 13.40 -3.29
N GLN A 115 -3.40 13.50 -1.99
CA GLN A 115 -2.26 14.26 -1.51
C GLN A 115 -1.05 13.36 -1.31
N ARG A 116 -0.24 13.27 -2.36
CA ARG A 116 0.96 12.46 -2.47
C ARG A 116 0.65 10.98 -2.26
N PRO A 117 -0.04 10.33 -3.24
CA PRO A 117 -0.16 8.89 -3.25
C PRO A 117 1.22 8.26 -3.43
N GLU A 118 1.49 7.20 -2.67
CA GLU A 118 2.81 6.55 -2.64
C GLU A 118 2.68 5.10 -3.12
N ASP A 119 2.43 4.19 -2.23
CA ASP A 119 2.40 2.77 -2.54
C ASP A 119 1.01 2.21 -2.78
N LEU A 120 0.98 1.09 -3.49
CA LEU A 120 -0.22 0.33 -3.85
C LEU A 120 -0.04 -1.15 -3.49
N GLU A 121 -1.00 -1.70 -2.76
CA GLU A 121 -1.08 -3.15 -2.52
C GLU A 121 -2.46 -3.72 -2.83
N ILE A 122 -2.53 -4.93 -3.36
CA ILE A 122 -3.80 -5.60 -3.67
C ILE A 122 -3.99 -6.84 -2.82
N GLN A 123 -5.12 -6.88 -2.10
CA GLN A 123 -5.62 -8.05 -1.40
C GLN A 123 -6.76 -8.71 -2.18
N THR A 124 -6.79 -10.04 -2.21
CA THR A 124 -7.94 -10.80 -2.66
C THR A 124 -8.69 -11.32 -1.45
N LEU A 125 -9.93 -10.89 -1.28
CA LEU A 125 -10.80 -11.30 -0.19
C LEU A 125 -11.32 -12.74 -0.40
N ALA A 126 -11.85 -13.36 0.66
CA ALA A 126 -12.37 -14.73 0.62
C ALA A 126 -13.53 -14.93 -0.39
N ASN A 127 -14.30 -13.88 -0.69
CA ASN A 127 -15.35 -13.90 -1.72
C ASN A 127 -14.81 -13.73 -3.17
N GLY A 128 -13.49 -13.54 -3.32
CA GLY A 128 -12.84 -13.33 -4.62
C GLY A 128 -12.83 -11.88 -5.12
N ASP A 129 -13.38 -10.94 -4.36
CA ASP A 129 -13.24 -9.51 -4.63
C ASP A 129 -11.80 -9.06 -4.35
N GLN A 130 -11.36 -8.03 -5.06
CA GLN A 130 -10.06 -7.43 -4.82
C GLN A 130 -10.21 -6.01 -4.28
N VAL A 131 -9.41 -5.73 -3.27
CA VAL A 131 -9.26 -4.41 -2.67
C VAL A 131 -7.84 -3.93 -2.92
N LEU A 132 -7.73 -2.76 -3.53
CA LEU A 132 -6.48 -2.03 -3.71
C LEU A 132 -6.34 -1.04 -2.54
N TYR A 133 -5.24 -1.09 -1.82
CA TYR A 133 -4.89 -0.15 -0.78
C TYR A 133 -3.90 0.88 -1.33
N VAL A 134 -4.06 2.14 -0.93
CA VAL A 134 -3.21 3.26 -1.39
C VAL A 134 -2.81 4.11 -0.21
N ALA A 135 -1.51 4.23 0.04
CA ALA A 135 -0.97 5.14 1.04
C ALA A 135 -0.92 6.58 0.50
N THR A 136 -1.17 7.57 1.36
CA THR A 136 -1.05 9.00 1.04
C THR A 136 -0.32 9.73 2.17
N THR A 137 0.92 10.13 1.89
CA THR A 137 1.84 10.68 2.88
C THR A 137 1.33 11.99 3.48
N THR A 138 0.89 12.93 2.66
CA THR A 138 0.55 14.29 3.12
C THR A 138 -0.72 14.34 3.96
N THR A 139 -1.74 13.52 3.65
CA THR A 139 -2.98 13.46 4.45
C THR A 139 -2.90 12.53 5.63
N ASN A 140 -1.85 11.68 5.71
CA ASN A 140 -1.69 10.64 6.71
C ASN A 140 -2.86 9.66 6.71
N GLU A 141 -3.20 9.17 5.52
CA GLU A 141 -4.31 8.26 5.28
C GLU A 141 -3.86 7.09 4.41
N VAL A 142 -4.56 5.98 4.57
CA VAL A 142 -4.56 4.88 3.62
C VAL A 142 -5.99 4.70 3.14
N TYR A 143 -6.17 4.60 1.83
CA TYR A 143 -7.48 4.33 1.21
C TYR A 143 -7.61 2.85 0.87
N SER A 144 -8.83 2.33 0.94
CA SER A 144 -9.23 1.03 0.40
C SER A 144 -10.16 1.24 -0.79
N ILE A 145 -9.87 0.56 -1.90
CA ILE A 145 -10.58 0.68 -3.16
C ILE A 145 -11.09 -0.70 -3.55
N ASN A 146 -12.37 -0.96 -3.34
CA ASN A 146 -12.99 -2.21 -3.76
C ASN A 146 -13.22 -2.18 -5.27
N LEU A 147 -12.45 -3.00 -6.00
CA LEU A 147 -12.47 -3.02 -7.47
C LEU A 147 -13.73 -3.67 -8.05
N ALA A 148 -14.44 -4.48 -7.26
CA ALA A 148 -15.68 -5.13 -7.70
C ALA A 148 -16.90 -4.22 -7.55
N THR A 149 -16.96 -3.43 -6.47
CA THR A 149 -18.08 -2.53 -6.20
C THR A 149 -17.85 -1.10 -6.66
N ASN A 150 -16.63 -0.76 -7.09
CA ASN A 150 -16.20 0.59 -7.43
C ASN A 150 -16.44 1.59 -6.29
N GLN A 151 -16.04 1.21 -5.09
CA GLN A 151 -16.12 2.06 -3.91
C GLN A 151 -14.71 2.32 -3.36
N ILE A 152 -14.44 3.57 -3.00
CA ILE A 152 -13.24 3.98 -2.27
C ILE A 152 -13.64 4.52 -0.90
N GLN A 153 -12.89 4.13 0.13
CA GLN A 153 -13.09 4.53 1.51
C GLN A 153 -11.75 4.89 2.15
N THR A 154 -11.78 5.62 3.25
CA THR A 154 -10.61 5.77 4.11
C THR A 154 -10.46 4.49 4.94
N PHE A 155 -9.38 3.76 4.72
CA PHE A 155 -9.04 2.54 5.46
C PHE A 155 -8.41 2.86 6.81
N VAL A 156 -7.37 3.70 6.81
CA VAL A 156 -6.65 4.17 7.99
C VAL A 156 -6.54 5.68 7.95
N SER A 157 -6.68 6.32 9.10
CA SER A 157 -6.44 7.75 9.27
C SER A 157 -6.01 8.03 10.72
N ARG A 158 -5.73 9.28 11.03
CA ARG A 158 -5.45 9.72 12.40
C ARG A 158 -6.62 9.54 13.39
N SER A 159 -7.82 9.28 12.90
CA SER A 159 -8.98 8.93 13.75
C SER A 159 -9.09 7.44 14.05
N THR A 160 -8.33 6.58 13.37
CA THR A 160 -8.29 5.14 13.65
C THR A 160 -7.80 4.89 15.07
N ILE A 161 -8.38 3.93 15.76
CA ILE A 161 -8.08 3.63 17.17
C ILE A 161 -6.70 2.96 17.28
N ASP A 162 -5.86 3.48 18.13
CA ASP A 162 -4.66 2.80 18.61
C ASP A 162 -5.07 1.69 19.60
N ALA A 163 -4.82 0.44 19.26
CA ALA A 163 -5.20 -0.72 20.06
C ALA A 163 -4.55 -0.74 21.45
N ALA A 164 -3.38 -0.08 21.64
CA ALA A 164 -2.69 -0.03 22.90
C ALA A 164 -3.34 0.97 23.88
N THR A 165 -3.92 2.04 23.36
CA THR A 165 -4.46 3.13 24.18
C THR A 165 -5.99 3.16 24.21
N GLY A 166 -6.65 2.60 23.20
CA GLY A 166 -8.10 2.69 22.99
C GLY A 166 -8.57 4.10 22.56
N LEU A 167 -7.64 4.97 22.18
CA LEU A 167 -7.90 6.35 21.71
C LEU A 167 -7.50 6.47 20.23
N PRO A 168 -7.96 7.52 19.52
CA PRO A 168 -7.45 7.79 18.17
C PRO A 168 -5.92 7.86 18.13
N VAL A 169 -5.30 7.24 17.12
CA VAL A 169 -3.84 7.21 16.95
C VAL A 169 -3.26 8.63 16.83
N GLY A 170 -4.03 9.57 16.29
CA GLY A 170 -3.66 10.99 16.23
C GLY A 170 -2.36 11.21 15.46
N ASN A 171 -1.52 12.10 16.00
CA ASN A 171 -0.24 12.45 15.37
C ASN A 171 0.85 11.37 15.51
N ALA A 172 0.55 10.21 16.14
CA ALA A 172 1.48 9.09 16.13
C ALA A 172 1.55 8.44 14.75
N LEU A 173 0.46 8.48 13.97
CA LEU A 173 0.48 8.10 12.55
C LEU A 173 0.95 9.29 11.71
N THR A 174 2.08 9.14 11.05
CA THR A 174 2.69 10.20 10.24
C THR A 174 3.32 9.62 8.97
N GLY A 175 3.00 10.23 7.83
CA GLY A 175 3.62 9.91 6.54
C GLY A 175 3.49 8.44 6.14
N PRO A 176 2.29 7.85 6.04
CA PRO A 176 2.15 6.54 5.41
C PRO A 176 2.76 6.56 4.02
N ASP A 177 3.66 5.64 3.75
CA ASP A 177 4.44 5.59 2.52
C ASP A 177 4.31 4.21 1.87
N ASN A 178 4.96 3.19 2.41
CA ASN A 178 4.84 1.85 1.86
C ASN A 178 3.76 1.02 2.57
N LEU A 179 3.26 0.03 1.85
CA LEU A 179 2.30 -0.94 2.34
C LEU A 179 2.88 -2.36 2.20
N ALA A 180 2.41 -3.27 3.02
CA ALA A 180 2.70 -4.69 2.85
C ALA A 180 1.51 -5.53 3.28
N ILE A 181 1.37 -6.70 2.67
CA ILE A 181 0.33 -7.68 3.00
C ILE A 181 1.01 -9.00 3.39
N ASP A 182 0.66 -9.55 4.56
CA ASP A 182 1.16 -10.86 4.96
C ASP A 182 0.34 -12.01 4.36
N ALA A 183 0.73 -13.26 4.64
CA ALA A 183 0.08 -14.45 4.12
C ALA A 183 -1.38 -14.62 4.59
N ASP A 184 -1.75 -14.01 5.72
CA ASP A 184 -3.11 -14.04 6.29
C ASP A 184 -3.96 -12.87 5.76
N GLY A 185 -3.37 -12.00 4.94
CA GLY A 185 -4.01 -10.84 4.34
C GLY A 185 -4.14 -9.66 5.31
N ASN A 186 -3.27 -9.56 6.29
CA ASN A 186 -3.21 -8.38 7.15
C ASN A 186 -2.41 -7.28 6.48
N ILE A 187 -2.81 -6.04 6.69
CA ILE A 187 -2.22 -4.87 6.08
C ILE A 187 -1.24 -4.20 7.07
N TYR A 188 -0.06 -3.93 6.59
CA TYR A 188 0.97 -3.16 7.32
C TYR A 188 1.19 -1.83 6.63
N VAL A 189 1.29 -0.77 7.44
CA VAL A 189 1.54 0.60 6.98
C VAL A 189 2.90 1.03 7.49
N VAL A 190 3.78 1.37 6.58
CA VAL A 190 5.16 1.80 6.85
C VAL A 190 5.24 3.31 6.69
N GLU A 191 5.84 4.00 7.65
CA GLU A 191 5.96 5.46 7.63
C GLU A 191 7.26 5.94 6.98
N ASP A 192 7.16 6.98 6.15
CA ASP A 192 8.28 7.85 5.79
C ASP A 192 8.38 8.99 6.81
N GLN A 193 9.44 8.97 7.62
CA GLN A 193 9.69 10.00 8.64
C GLN A 193 11.12 10.55 8.56
N PRO A 194 11.44 11.36 7.54
CA PRO A 194 12.78 11.90 7.39
C PRO A 194 13.19 12.72 8.63
N GLY A 195 14.23 12.27 9.31
CA GLY A 195 14.77 12.89 10.52
C GLY A 195 14.02 12.61 11.82
N GLY A 196 12.95 11.79 11.75
CA GLY A 196 12.15 11.37 12.90
C GLY A 196 12.41 9.95 13.36
N VAL A 197 11.42 9.38 14.01
CA VAL A 197 11.29 7.97 14.35
C VAL A 197 10.11 7.44 13.56
N ALA A 198 10.36 6.55 12.62
CA ALA A 198 9.32 5.95 11.79
C ALA A 198 8.80 4.67 12.42
N ASP A 199 7.51 4.47 12.33
CA ASP A 199 6.82 3.28 12.81
C ASP A 199 6.36 2.40 11.64
N ILE A 200 6.18 1.12 11.94
CA ILE A 200 5.44 0.18 11.11
C ILE A 200 4.20 -0.21 11.88
N TRP A 201 3.05 0.05 11.31
CA TRP A 201 1.75 -0.21 11.91
C TRP A 201 1.11 -1.45 11.32
N PHE A 202 0.48 -2.26 12.17
CA PHE A 202 -0.39 -3.36 11.80
C PHE A 202 -1.84 -2.85 11.87
N ALA A 203 -2.56 -2.91 10.74
CA ALA A 203 -3.95 -2.50 10.65
C ALA A 203 -4.88 -3.71 10.83
N THR A 204 -5.80 -3.63 11.78
CA THR A 204 -6.84 -4.65 11.99
C THR A 204 -8.09 -4.26 11.23
N ASP A 205 -8.51 -5.10 10.28
CA ASP A 205 -9.78 -5.05 9.57
C ASP A 205 -10.40 -6.46 9.64
N ALA A 206 -10.96 -6.78 10.81
CA ALA A 206 -11.42 -8.13 11.12
C ALA A 206 -12.70 -8.52 10.36
N ASN A 207 -13.54 -7.54 10.04
CA ASN A 207 -14.78 -7.73 9.30
C ASN A 207 -14.61 -7.62 7.78
N ARG A 208 -13.41 -7.20 7.32
CA ARG A 208 -13.03 -7.04 5.91
C ARG A 208 -13.95 -6.07 5.13
N ASP A 209 -14.42 -5.01 5.79
CA ASP A 209 -15.25 -3.99 5.15
C ASP A 209 -14.46 -2.85 4.49
N GLY A 210 -13.14 -2.87 4.64
CA GLY A 210 -12.24 -1.89 4.06
C GLY A 210 -12.06 -0.64 4.93
N VAL A 211 -12.39 -0.74 6.23
CA VAL A 211 -12.12 0.28 7.25
C VAL A 211 -11.44 -0.40 8.44
N ALA A 212 -10.24 0.02 8.79
CA ALA A 212 -9.52 -0.57 9.91
C ALA A 212 -10.17 -0.18 11.24
N GLU A 213 -10.52 -1.17 12.07
CA GLU A 213 -11.02 -0.94 13.44
C GLU A 213 -9.93 -0.38 14.35
N SER A 214 -8.68 -0.80 14.14
CA SER A 214 -7.56 -0.34 14.96
C SER A 214 -6.21 -0.46 14.27
N LEU A 215 -5.24 0.27 14.81
CA LEU A 215 -3.82 0.16 14.51
C LEU A 215 -3.07 -0.35 15.73
N SER A 216 -2.11 -1.25 15.52
CA SER A 216 -1.12 -1.65 16.51
C SER A 216 0.26 -1.32 16.01
N ARG A 217 1.11 -0.70 16.84
CA ARG A 217 2.50 -0.46 16.46
C ARG A 217 3.24 -1.79 16.44
N TRP A 218 3.62 -2.26 15.23
CA TRP A 218 4.30 -3.52 15.03
C TRP A 218 5.81 -3.42 15.23
N ALA A 219 6.41 -2.32 14.75
CA ALA A 219 7.82 -2.02 14.94
C ALA A 219 8.07 -0.52 14.95
N THR A 220 9.19 -0.11 15.52
CA THR A 220 9.66 1.27 15.54
C THR A 220 11.13 1.33 15.14
N MET A 221 11.49 2.21 14.21
CA MET A 221 12.87 2.49 13.85
C MET A 221 13.52 3.35 14.93
N SER A 222 14.53 2.82 15.63
CA SER A 222 15.28 3.56 16.66
C SER A 222 16.50 4.31 16.10
N THR A 223 16.82 4.12 14.82
CA THR A 223 17.96 4.79 14.18
C THR A 223 17.54 6.18 13.72
N ALA A 224 18.23 7.21 14.19
CA ALA A 224 17.91 8.59 13.85
C ALA A 224 18.00 8.84 12.34
N GLY A 225 16.96 9.47 11.78
CA GLY A 225 16.82 9.78 10.38
C GLY A 225 16.62 8.58 9.46
N ALA A 226 16.51 7.38 10.01
CA ALA A 226 16.28 6.18 9.22
C ALA A 226 14.81 6.09 8.81
N GLU A 227 14.61 5.68 7.58
CA GLU A 227 13.33 5.43 6.96
C GLU A 227 13.21 3.93 6.67
N PRO A 228 12.20 3.23 7.21
CA PRO A 228 11.86 1.88 6.79
C PRO A 228 11.16 1.93 5.43
N THR A 229 11.50 1.03 4.53
CA THR A 229 10.87 0.95 3.21
C THR A 229 10.87 -0.47 2.67
N GLY A 230 9.94 -0.77 1.75
CA GLY A 230 9.87 -2.07 1.09
C GLY A 230 9.72 -3.23 2.07
N LEU A 231 8.82 -3.12 3.04
CA LEU A 231 8.46 -4.25 3.91
C LEU A 231 7.91 -5.38 3.05
N PHE A 232 8.44 -6.57 3.24
CA PHE A 232 8.06 -7.75 2.48
C PHE A 232 7.97 -8.97 3.41
N PHE A 233 6.88 -9.73 3.31
CA PHE A 233 6.68 -11.00 3.99
C PHE A 233 7.04 -12.15 3.06
N ASP A 234 7.89 -13.07 3.54
CA ASP A 234 8.25 -14.26 2.76
C ASP A 234 7.05 -15.22 2.70
N LEU A 235 6.43 -15.30 1.53
CA LEU A 235 5.28 -16.20 1.32
C LEU A 235 5.64 -17.69 1.47
N GLY A 236 6.90 -18.05 1.32
CA GLY A 236 7.40 -19.42 1.56
C GLY A 236 7.67 -19.70 3.03
N ASN A 237 7.84 -18.67 3.85
CA ASN A 237 8.06 -18.75 5.29
C ASN A 237 7.37 -17.59 6.01
N PRO A 238 6.09 -17.70 6.38
CA PRO A 238 5.32 -16.60 6.96
C PRO A 238 5.85 -16.08 8.30
N ASN A 239 6.84 -16.75 8.90
CA ASN A 239 7.54 -16.28 10.10
C ASN A 239 8.69 -15.30 9.79
N VAL A 240 8.93 -14.99 8.53
CA VAL A 240 10.04 -14.12 8.10
C VAL A 240 9.51 -12.91 7.33
N ALA A 241 9.97 -11.74 7.73
CA ALA A 241 9.78 -10.50 6.99
C ALA A 241 11.13 -9.83 6.75
N TYR A 242 11.18 -9.00 5.71
CA TYR A 242 12.33 -8.17 5.37
C TYR A 242 11.89 -6.72 5.29
N VAL A 243 12.74 -5.81 5.75
CA VAL A 243 12.54 -4.36 5.60
C VAL A 243 13.87 -3.71 5.28
N ASN A 244 13.86 -2.78 4.34
CA ASN A 244 15.01 -1.93 4.10
C ASN A 244 14.99 -0.76 5.09
N VAL A 245 16.16 -0.36 5.55
CA VAL A 245 16.38 0.85 6.35
C VAL A 245 17.29 1.73 5.55
N GLN A 246 16.77 2.86 5.08
CA GLN A 246 17.48 3.82 4.25
C GLN A 246 17.68 5.16 4.98
N HIS A 247 18.56 5.98 4.44
CA HIS A 247 18.85 7.35 4.89
C HIS A 247 19.21 7.54 6.38
N PRO A 248 19.88 6.58 7.07
CA PRO A 248 20.26 6.82 8.45
C PRO A 248 21.18 8.04 8.54
N THR A 249 21.04 8.88 9.58
CA THR A 249 21.90 10.05 9.80
C THR A 249 23.38 9.66 9.91
N SER A 250 23.65 8.43 10.35
CA SER A 250 25.00 7.86 10.40
C SER A 250 24.95 6.37 10.08
N GLY A 251 25.95 5.89 9.33
CA GLY A 251 26.04 4.50 8.93
C GLY A 251 25.75 4.29 7.45
N VAL A 252 25.17 3.15 7.12
CA VAL A 252 24.83 2.72 5.75
C VAL A 252 23.41 2.15 5.74
N ASP A 253 22.80 2.19 4.58
CA ASP A 253 21.52 1.51 4.33
C ASP A 253 21.64 0.01 4.61
N ARG A 254 20.57 -0.60 5.09
CA ARG A 254 20.56 -1.99 5.52
C ARG A 254 19.27 -2.69 5.11
N LEU A 255 19.41 -3.96 4.75
CA LEU A 255 18.29 -4.90 4.73
C LEU A 255 18.25 -5.64 6.07
N ILE A 256 17.12 -5.59 6.75
CA ILE A 256 16.88 -6.27 8.03
C ILE A 256 15.94 -7.43 7.79
N GLN A 257 16.31 -8.61 8.30
CA GLN A 257 15.42 -9.76 8.41
C GLN A 257 14.81 -9.77 9.81
N ILE A 258 13.49 -9.86 9.88
CA ILE A 258 12.71 -10.03 11.11
C ILE A 258 12.18 -11.46 11.10
N THR A 259 12.40 -12.19 12.21
CA THR A 259 11.93 -13.57 12.34
C THR A 259 11.03 -13.68 13.56
N ALA A 260 9.81 -14.15 13.37
CA ALA A 260 8.92 -14.47 14.48
C ALA A 260 9.49 -15.64 15.29
N VAL A 261 9.65 -15.42 16.58
CA VAL A 261 10.03 -16.49 17.51
C VAL A 261 8.73 -17.07 18.08
N PRO A 262 8.45 -18.36 17.88
CA PRO A 262 7.29 -18.99 18.49
C PRO A 262 7.33 -18.79 20.01
N GLU A 263 6.27 -18.26 20.58
CA GLU A 263 6.14 -18.19 22.03
C GLU A 263 6.23 -19.62 22.61
N PRO A 264 6.92 -19.82 23.74
CA PRO A 264 6.90 -21.11 24.42
C PRO A 264 5.44 -21.44 24.73
N GLY A 265 4.87 -22.43 24.03
CA GLY A 265 3.45 -22.75 24.15
C GLY A 265 3.05 -22.86 25.62
N THR A 266 1.91 -22.27 25.98
CA THR A 266 1.37 -22.24 27.35
C THR A 266 1.34 -23.64 27.99
N THR A 267 1.18 -24.69 27.18
CA THR A 267 1.33 -26.10 27.56
C THR A 267 2.73 -26.48 28.02
N GLY A 268 3.78 -25.96 27.37
CA GLY A 268 5.18 -26.20 27.78
C GLY A 268 5.50 -25.51 29.11
N MET A 269 5.00 -24.29 29.32
CA MET A 269 5.17 -23.57 30.59
C MET A 269 4.35 -24.19 31.72
N MET A 270 3.11 -24.66 31.47
CA MET A 270 2.33 -25.42 32.46
C MET A 270 3.01 -26.76 32.85
N LEU A 271 3.55 -27.50 31.88
CA LEU A 271 4.32 -28.73 32.16
C LEU A 271 5.58 -28.46 32.99
N ALA A 272 6.32 -27.42 32.66
CA ALA A 272 7.50 -27.03 33.42
C ALA A 272 7.13 -26.56 34.84
N GLY A 273 6.04 -25.83 35.01
CA GLY A 273 5.46 -25.41 36.29
C GLY A 273 5.01 -26.61 37.13
N LEU A 274 4.29 -27.57 36.55
CA LEU A 274 3.84 -28.81 37.23
C LEU A 274 4.99 -29.69 37.63
N LEU A 275 6.03 -29.86 36.81
CA LEU A 275 7.24 -30.62 37.14
C LEU A 275 8.03 -29.94 38.27
N GLY A 276 8.09 -28.63 38.28
CA GLY A 276 8.69 -27.82 39.35
C GLY A 276 7.98 -28.01 40.70
N VAL A 277 6.66 -27.97 40.71
CA VAL A 277 5.84 -28.22 41.93
C VAL A 277 5.96 -29.65 42.41
N ALA A 278 5.91 -30.63 41.52
CA ALA A 278 6.11 -32.07 41.87
C ALA A 278 7.50 -32.34 42.46
N GLY A 279 8.54 -31.67 41.95
CA GLY A 279 9.90 -31.73 42.48
C GLY A 279 10.04 -31.14 43.88
N LEU A 280 9.34 -30.07 44.19
CA LEU A 280 9.30 -29.44 45.51
C LEU A 280 8.54 -30.24 46.56
N VAL A 281 7.41 -30.86 46.17
CA VAL A 281 6.64 -31.75 47.07
C VAL A 281 7.46 -32.98 47.43
N ARG A 282 8.19 -33.57 46.50
CA ARG A 282 9.04 -34.76 46.74
C ARG A 282 10.24 -34.49 47.66
N ARG A 283 10.70 -33.23 47.80
CA ARG A 283 11.75 -32.81 48.71
C ARG A 283 11.29 -32.59 50.18
N ARG A 284 9.97 -32.41 50.38
CA ARG A 284 9.39 -32.21 51.72
C ARG A 284 8.92 -33.49 52.42
N THR A 285 8.97 -34.63 51.71
CA THR A 285 8.54 -35.94 52.24
C THR A 285 9.71 -36.90 52.52
N LYS A 286 10.93 -36.38 52.68
CA LYS A 286 12.09 -37.12 53.18
C LYS A 286 12.61 -36.51 54.47
#